data_7bd6954bda58b9636ad628cc64286b1f
#
_entry.id   7bd6954bda58b9636ad628cc64286b1f
#
_cell.length_a   1.000
_cell.length_b   1.000
_cell.length_c   1.000
_cell.angle_alpha   90.00
_cell.angle_beta   90.00
_cell.angle_gamma   90.00
#
_symmetry.space_group_name_H-M   'P 1'
#
loop_
_entity.id
_entity.type
_entity.pdbx_description
1 polymer ?
#
loop_
_entity_poly.entity_id
_entity_poly.type
_entity_poly.pdbx_seq_one_letter_code
_entity_poly.pdbx_strand_id
1 'polypeptide(L)'
;MAKISNEEKLKAIKDFLRENNVDFVENYHSKNYNLDMALCIKNLMIAVFLSDDDKEYEESIYTKRTKNGKRPFYTMYNPFFIRKSETKKFVLEKMQNCIVKRMMMLQRKWQKKQENSQH
;
A
#
# COMPACT_ATOMS: atom_id res chain seq x y z
N MET A 1 21.16 -18.93 -8.10
CA MET A 1 20.86 -18.16 -6.87
C MET A 1 19.40 -18.34 -6.46
N ALA A 2 19.20 -18.63 -5.20
CA ALA A 2 17.85 -18.75 -4.69
C ALA A 2 17.19 -17.37 -4.69
N LYS A 3 15.97 -17.27 -5.22
CA LYS A 3 15.19 -16.05 -5.15
C LYS A 3 14.75 -15.82 -3.71
N ILE A 4 14.86 -14.58 -3.25
CA ILE A 4 14.39 -14.20 -1.92
C ILE A 4 12.87 -14.33 -1.86
N SER A 5 12.36 -14.90 -0.76
CA SER A 5 10.92 -15.09 -0.58
C SER A 5 10.19 -13.76 -0.42
N ASN A 6 8.88 -13.78 -0.67
CA ASN A 6 8.05 -12.58 -0.46
C ASN A 6 8.07 -12.14 1.00
N GLU A 7 8.15 -13.08 1.95
CA GLU A 7 8.25 -12.77 3.37
C GLU A 7 9.54 -12.02 3.70
N GLU A 8 10.65 -12.38 3.06
CA GLU A 8 11.91 -11.66 3.25
C GLU A 8 11.86 -10.26 2.67
N LYS A 9 11.19 -10.10 1.53
CA LYS A 9 10.96 -8.77 0.92
C LYS A 9 10.08 -7.92 1.83
N LEU A 10 9.04 -8.51 2.42
CA LEU A 10 8.17 -7.83 3.37
C LEU A 10 8.95 -7.39 4.60
N LYS A 11 9.83 -8.24 5.12
CA LYS A 11 10.70 -7.90 6.25
C LYS A 11 11.59 -6.70 5.91
N ALA A 12 12.16 -6.68 4.70
CA ALA A 12 12.98 -5.57 4.24
C ALA A 12 12.18 -4.27 4.20
N ILE A 13 10.91 -4.33 3.77
CA ILE A 13 10.02 -3.17 3.79
C ILE A 13 9.79 -2.69 5.22
N LYS A 14 9.52 -3.61 6.15
CA LYS A 14 9.29 -3.23 7.56
C LYS A 14 10.52 -2.53 8.15
N ASP A 15 11.71 -3.05 7.89
CA ASP A 15 12.95 -2.45 8.37
C ASP A 15 13.13 -1.05 7.76
N PHE A 16 12.88 -0.91 6.47
CA PHE A 16 12.93 0.39 5.77
C PHE A 16 11.97 1.40 6.40
N LEU A 17 10.74 0.99 6.68
CA LEU A 17 9.72 1.86 7.27
C LEU A 17 10.13 2.29 8.69
N ARG A 18 10.67 1.37 9.50
CA ARG A 18 11.15 1.69 10.84
C ARG A 18 12.32 2.67 10.81
N GLU A 19 13.27 2.45 9.91
CA GLU A 19 14.43 3.32 9.74
C GLU A 19 14.03 4.74 9.34
N ASN A 20 12.90 4.89 8.64
CA ASN A 20 12.42 6.19 8.17
C ASN A 20 11.27 6.74 9.01
N ASN A 21 11.02 6.14 10.17
CA ASN A 21 9.99 6.56 11.14
C ASN A 21 8.58 6.62 10.50
N VAL A 22 8.28 5.66 9.63
CA VAL A 22 6.97 5.53 9.02
C VAL A 22 6.17 4.49 9.80
N ASP A 23 5.05 4.90 10.39
CA ASP A 23 4.19 4.01 11.15
C ASP A 23 3.43 3.05 10.24
N PHE A 24 3.32 1.79 10.66
CA PHE A 24 2.58 0.78 9.92
C PHE A 24 1.98 -0.25 10.86
N VAL A 25 0.99 -0.98 10.36
CA VAL A 25 0.32 -2.07 11.08
C VAL A 25 0.51 -3.36 10.28
N GLU A 26 0.94 -4.43 10.94
CA GLU A 26 1.08 -5.74 10.31
C GLU A 26 -0.23 -6.51 10.39
N ASN A 27 -0.47 -7.36 9.39
CA ASN A 27 -1.63 -8.26 9.38
C ASN A 27 -2.94 -7.53 9.68
N TYR A 28 -3.18 -6.47 8.92
CA TYR A 28 -4.36 -5.62 9.11
C TYR A 28 -5.54 -6.14 8.29
N HIS A 29 -6.67 -6.36 8.98
CA HIS A 29 -7.92 -6.77 8.32
C HIS A 29 -8.85 -5.57 8.16
N SER A 30 -9.23 -5.27 6.92
CA SER A 30 -10.20 -4.22 6.64
C SER A 30 -11.61 -4.79 6.68
N LYS A 31 -12.41 -4.36 7.65
CA LYS A 31 -13.80 -4.80 7.77
C LYS A 31 -14.67 -4.32 6.62
N ASN A 32 -14.40 -3.10 6.14
CA ASN A 32 -15.19 -2.49 5.06
C ASN A 32 -15.05 -3.24 3.75
N TYR A 33 -13.87 -3.78 3.47
CA TYR A 33 -13.59 -4.49 2.23
C TYR A 33 -13.46 -5.98 2.41
N ASN A 34 -13.44 -6.45 3.66
CA ASN A 34 -13.20 -7.86 3.98
C ASN A 34 -11.92 -8.36 3.31
N LEU A 35 -10.84 -7.61 3.50
CA LEU A 35 -9.53 -7.92 2.93
C LEU A 35 -8.46 -7.96 4.01
N ASP A 36 -7.59 -8.95 3.92
CA ASP A 36 -6.43 -9.09 4.79
C ASP A 36 -5.20 -8.51 4.09
N MET A 37 -4.59 -7.53 4.73
CA MET A 37 -3.36 -6.89 4.24
C MET A 37 -2.17 -7.42 5.01
N ALA A 38 -1.08 -7.74 4.31
CA ALA A 38 0.15 -8.14 4.99
C ALA A 38 0.69 -7.00 5.85
N LEU A 39 0.48 -5.76 5.38
CA LEU A 39 0.93 -4.56 6.07
C LEU A 39 0.08 -3.38 5.58
N CYS A 40 -0.21 -2.44 6.48
CA CYS A 40 -0.95 -1.23 6.12
C CYS A 40 -0.24 0.01 6.67
N ILE A 41 0.05 0.96 5.79
CA ILE A 41 0.54 2.28 6.18
C ILE A 41 -0.68 3.20 6.19
N LYS A 42 -1.35 3.27 7.34
CA LYS A 42 -2.65 3.94 7.47
C LYS A 42 -2.60 5.42 7.11
N ASN A 43 -1.57 6.13 7.56
CA ASN A 43 -1.45 7.57 7.32
C ASN A 43 -1.33 7.91 5.84
N LEU A 44 -0.85 6.98 5.03
CA LEU A 44 -0.68 7.16 3.59
C LEU A 44 -1.68 6.34 2.77
N MET A 45 -2.52 5.54 3.44
CA MET A 45 -3.49 4.66 2.79
C MET A 45 -2.83 3.73 1.78
N ILE A 46 -1.69 3.14 2.16
CA ILE A 46 -0.99 2.14 1.35
C ILE A 46 -1.26 0.77 1.95
N ALA A 47 -1.78 -0.14 1.13
CA ALA A 47 -2.11 -1.51 1.53
C ALA A 47 -1.17 -2.48 0.83
N VAL A 48 -0.41 -3.26 1.59
CA VAL A 48 0.61 -4.17 1.06
C VAL A 48 0.08 -5.60 1.05
N PHE A 49 0.21 -6.25 -0.09
CA PHE A 49 -0.22 -7.64 -0.31
C PHE A 49 0.93 -8.45 -0.89
N LEU A 50 1.00 -9.74 -0.54
CA LEU A 50 1.94 -10.67 -1.16
C LEU A 50 1.25 -11.30 -2.37
N SER A 51 1.92 -11.29 -3.52
CA SER A 51 1.37 -11.82 -4.76
C SER A 51 2.32 -12.83 -5.39
N ASP A 52 1.75 -13.90 -5.95
CA ASP A 52 2.52 -14.88 -6.72
C ASP A 52 2.48 -14.56 -8.23
N ASP A 53 2.47 -13.26 -8.57
CA ASP A 53 2.35 -12.76 -9.94
C ASP A 53 1.01 -13.13 -10.58
N ASP A 54 -0.01 -13.35 -9.75
CA ASP A 54 -1.35 -13.69 -10.18
C ASP A 54 -2.14 -12.41 -10.49
N LYS A 55 -2.29 -12.11 -11.77
CA LYS A 55 -2.99 -10.90 -12.22
C LYS A 55 -4.46 -10.88 -11.82
N GLU A 56 -5.12 -12.04 -11.83
CA GLU A 56 -6.53 -12.13 -11.43
C GLU A 56 -6.71 -11.80 -9.96
N TYR A 57 -5.80 -12.30 -9.12
CA TYR A 57 -5.80 -12.00 -7.68
C TYR A 57 -5.61 -10.50 -7.46
N GLU A 58 -4.60 -9.90 -8.11
CA GLU A 58 -4.31 -8.47 -7.96
C GLU A 58 -5.50 -7.62 -8.42
N GLU A 59 -6.08 -7.97 -9.57
CA GLU A 59 -7.24 -7.26 -10.10
C GLU A 59 -8.45 -7.38 -9.18
N SER A 60 -8.66 -8.55 -8.58
CA SER A 60 -9.76 -8.77 -7.63
C SER A 60 -9.65 -7.84 -6.42
N ILE A 61 -8.42 -7.52 -5.99
CA ILE A 61 -8.19 -6.57 -4.90
C ILE A 61 -8.52 -5.15 -5.34
N TYR A 62 -8.02 -4.72 -6.50
CA TYR A 62 -8.31 -3.39 -7.02
C TYR A 62 -9.80 -3.11 -7.11
N THR A 63 -10.56 -4.09 -7.59
CA THR A 63 -11.99 -3.93 -7.87
C THR A 63 -12.89 -4.29 -6.70
N LYS A 64 -12.33 -4.76 -5.59
CA LYS A 64 -13.12 -5.10 -4.40
C LYS A 64 -13.89 -3.88 -3.93
N ARG A 65 -15.18 -4.07 -3.63
CA ARG A 65 -16.05 -2.97 -3.20
C ARG A 65 -16.42 -3.11 -1.73
N THR A 66 -16.83 -2.00 -1.12
CA THR A 66 -17.37 -2.02 0.24
C THR A 66 -18.65 -2.86 0.29
N LYS A 67 -19.10 -3.20 1.49
CA LYS A 67 -20.31 -4.02 1.70
C LYS A 67 -21.55 -3.41 1.04
N ASN A 68 -21.63 -2.09 0.96
CA ASN A 68 -22.73 -1.40 0.30
C ASN A 68 -22.50 -1.22 -1.21
N GLY A 69 -21.40 -1.74 -1.75
CA GLY A 69 -21.10 -1.76 -3.18
C GLY A 69 -20.72 -0.43 -3.81
N LYS A 70 -20.52 0.62 -3.01
CA LYS A 70 -20.35 1.97 -3.56
C LYS A 70 -18.93 2.37 -3.89
N ARG A 71 -17.91 1.84 -3.19
CA ARG A 71 -16.53 2.31 -3.39
C ARG A 71 -15.57 1.18 -3.70
N PRO A 72 -14.90 1.20 -4.87
CA PRO A 72 -13.82 0.24 -5.15
C PRO A 72 -12.61 0.49 -4.24
N PHE A 73 -11.90 -0.58 -3.93
CA PHE A 73 -10.75 -0.53 -3.03
C PHE A 73 -9.69 0.48 -3.50
N TYR A 74 -9.40 0.52 -4.80
CA TYR A 74 -8.36 1.40 -5.34
C TYR A 74 -8.66 2.90 -5.17
N THR A 75 -9.90 3.27 -4.89
CA THR A 75 -10.25 4.68 -4.64
C THR A 75 -9.92 5.12 -3.22
N MET A 76 -9.78 4.17 -2.29
CA MET A 76 -9.49 4.47 -0.89
C MET A 76 -8.04 4.16 -0.53
N TYR A 77 -7.52 3.06 -1.04
CA TYR A 77 -6.18 2.60 -0.75
C TYR A 77 -5.35 2.52 -2.02
N ASN A 78 -4.04 2.73 -1.86
CA ASN A 78 -3.08 2.43 -2.92
C ASN A 78 -2.60 1.00 -2.71
N PRO A 79 -3.05 0.02 -3.53
CA PRO A 79 -2.58 -1.36 -3.39
C PRO A 79 -1.12 -1.47 -3.81
N PHE A 80 -0.34 -2.12 -2.97
CA PHE A 80 1.08 -2.36 -3.23
C PHE A 80 1.32 -3.86 -3.18
N PHE A 81 1.74 -4.43 -4.31
CA PHE A 81 1.96 -5.86 -4.41
C PHE A 81 3.44 -6.19 -4.38
N ILE A 82 3.82 -7.06 -3.46
CA ILE A 82 5.16 -7.67 -3.45
C ILE A 82 5.04 -8.92 -4.30
N ARG A 83 5.62 -8.88 -5.50
CA ARG A 83 5.50 -9.98 -6.46
C ARG A 83 6.68 -10.92 -6.39
N LYS A 84 6.40 -12.19 -6.65
CA LYS A 84 7.41 -13.25 -6.61
C LYS A 84 8.55 -12.99 -7.59
N SER A 85 8.25 -12.43 -8.76
CA SER A 85 9.25 -12.13 -9.80
C SER A 85 10.12 -10.91 -9.49
N GLU A 86 9.72 -10.07 -8.52
CA GLU A 86 10.44 -8.84 -8.20
C GLU A 86 11.61 -9.09 -7.25
N THR A 87 12.71 -8.37 -7.45
CA THR A 87 13.86 -8.43 -6.54
C THR A 87 13.58 -7.57 -5.30
N LYS A 88 14.34 -7.84 -4.23
CA LYS A 88 14.25 -7.04 -3.00
C LYS A 88 14.56 -5.57 -3.29
N LYS A 89 15.60 -5.30 -4.08
CA LYS A 89 15.98 -3.94 -4.45
C LYS A 89 14.84 -3.21 -5.16
N PHE A 90 14.22 -3.87 -6.14
CA PHE A 90 13.11 -3.30 -6.89
C PHE A 90 11.92 -3.00 -5.99
N VAL A 91 11.59 -3.92 -5.07
CA VAL A 91 10.47 -3.75 -4.15
C VAL A 91 10.71 -2.55 -3.22
N LEU A 92 11.93 -2.39 -2.70
CA LEU A 92 12.26 -1.25 -1.85
C LEU A 92 12.20 0.08 -2.60
N GLU A 93 12.70 0.13 -3.82
CA GLU A 93 12.61 1.34 -4.65
C GLU A 93 11.16 1.68 -4.96
N LYS A 94 10.35 0.68 -5.27
CA LYS A 94 8.93 0.85 -5.56
C LYS A 94 8.19 1.38 -4.33
N MET A 95 8.51 0.86 -3.14
CA MET A 95 7.90 1.33 -1.90
C MET A 95 8.30 2.78 -1.61
N GLN A 96 9.57 3.12 -1.76
CA GLN A 96 10.03 4.50 -1.56
C GLN A 96 9.28 5.46 -2.49
N ASN A 97 9.17 5.11 -3.77
CA ASN A 97 8.44 5.94 -4.74
C ASN A 97 6.97 6.07 -4.40
N CYS A 98 6.36 4.97 -3.94
CA CYS A 98 4.96 4.95 -3.54
C CYS A 98 4.71 5.90 -2.37
N ILE A 99 5.57 5.85 -1.34
CA ILE A 99 5.47 6.72 -0.17
C ILE A 99 5.59 8.19 -0.58
N VAL A 100 6.59 8.52 -1.39
CA VAL A 100 6.82 9.91 -1.83
C VAL A 100 5.60 10.43 -2.60
N LYS A 101 5.08 9.64 -3.53
CA LYS A 101 3.89 10.03 -4.30
C LYS A 101 2.67 10.27 -3.42
N ARG A 102 2.43 9.40 -2.45
CA ARG A 102 1.30 9.54 -1.53
C ARG A 102 1.46 10.77 -0.64
N MET A 103 2.65 11.01 -0.14
CA MET A 103 2.93 12.19 0.69
C MET A 103 2.68 13.47 -0.11
N MET A 104 3.17 13.53 -1.34
CA MET A 104 2.95 14.69 -2.22
C MET A 104 1.47 14.92 -2.50
N MET A 105 0.72 13.85 -2.76
CA MET A 105 -0.71 13.94 -3.04
C MET A 105 -1.49 14.46 -1.83
N LEU A 106 -1.18 13.96 -0.64
CA LEU A 106 -1.82 14.40 0.61
C LEU A 106 -1.47 15.86 0.90
N GLN A 107 -0.24 16.27 0.66
CA GLN A 107 0.19 17.65 0.85
C GLN A 107 -0.57 18.60 -0.06
N ARG A 108 -0.78 18.22 -1.32
CA ARG A 108 -1.58 19.03 -2.27
C ARG A 108 -3.02 19.17 -1.82
N LYS A 109 -3.63 18.09 -1.32
CA LYS A 109 -5.01 18.14 -0.80
C LYS A 109 -5.10 19.06 0.41
N TRP A 110 -4.11 19.01 1.29
CA TRP A 110 -4.07 19.85 2.48
C TRP A 110 -3.94 21.32 2.10
N GLN A 111 -3.07 21.65 1.14
CA GLN A 111 -2.91 23.01 0.64
C GLN A 111 -4.19 23.55 0.04
N LYS A 112 -4.91 22.77 -0.76
CA LYS A 112 -6.19 23.16 -1.33
C LYS A 112 -7.24 23.45 -0.25
N LYS A 113 -7.27 22.65 0.80
CA LYS A 113 -8.18 22.89 1.93
C LYS A 113 -7.87 24.21 2.63
N GLN A 114 -6.60 24.54 2.81
CA GLN A 114 -6.19 25.79 3.43
C GLN A 114 -6.54 27.00 2.57
N GLU A 115 -6.31 26.92 1.26
CA GLU A 115 -6.67 27.97 0.33
C GLU A 115 -8.18 28.24 0.36
N ASN A 116 -9.00 27.18 0.39
CA ASN A 116 -10.45 27.31 0.44
C ASN A 116 -10.95 27.85 1.78
N SER A 117 -10.24 27.60 2.87
CA SER A 117 -10.64 28.08 4.20
C SER A 117 -10.26 29.52 4.47
N GLN A 118 -9.44 30.14 3.61
CA GLN A 118 -9.04 31.54 3.76
C GLN A 118 -10.00 32.52 3.09
N HIS A 119 -11.05 32.03 2.48
CA HIS A 119 -12.08 32.89 1.84
C HIS A 119 -13.25 33.17 2.75
#